data_40deafb076e7012007d562692d21f0b5
#
_entry.id   40deafb076e7012007d562692d21f0b5
#
_cell.length_a   1.000
_cell.length_b   1.000
_cell.length_c   1.000
_cell.angle_alpha   90.00
_cell.angle_beta   90.00
_cell.angle_gamma   90.00
#
_symmetry.space_group_name_H-M   'P 1'
#
loop_
_entity.id
_entity.type
_entity.pdbx_description
1 polymer ?
#
loop_
_entity_poly.entity_id
_entity_poly.type
_entity_poly.pdbx_seq_one_letter_code
_entity_poly.pdbx_strand_id
1 'polypeptide(L)'
;MKLHTLALKTLAALTLSAAALGASAQDAVVYHINDTASQALAGLRNVRNHLEVDPQAKITVVTHAFGVDFLMEGMKDRNENSFAATVSALASRGVKFEVCEITLKNRNLKKEQFIQEADFTPSGVVRLAKLQKAGAAYIKP
;
A
#
# COMPACT_ATOMS: atom_id res chain seq x y z
N MET A 1 -0.99 -78.20 -26.48
CA MET A 1 -0.95 -76.91 -27.13
C MET A 1 -1.37 -75.84 -26.12
N LYS A 2 -0.45 -75.02 -25.64
CA LYS A 2 -0.73 -74.00 -24.59
C LYS A 2 -0.75 -72.66 -25.29
N LEU A 3 -1.93 -71.99 -25.31
CA LEU A 3 -2.07 -70.60 -25.75
C LEU A 3 -1.62 -69.69 -24.63
N HIS A 4 -0.60 -68.93 -24.89
CA HIS A 4 -0.19 -67.85 -24.00
C HIS A 4 -0.98 -66.58 -24.31
N THR A 5 -1.87 -66.22 -23.43
CA THR A 5 -2.59 -64.94 -23.49
C THR A 5 -1.66 -63.83 -23.01
N LEU A 6 -1.27 -62.95 -23.89
CA LEU A 6 -0.48 -61.76 -23.62
C LEU A 6 -1.42 -60.64 -23.09
N ALA A 7 -1.37 -60.36 -21.82
CA ALA A 7 -2.13 -59.28 -21.21
C ALA A 7 -1.39 -57.96 -21.50
N LEU A 8 -1.96 -57.13 -22.34
CA LEU A 8 -1.49 -55.79 -22.64
C LEU A 8 -1.93 -54.86 -21.48
N LYS A 9 -1.00 -54.48 -20.63
CA LYS A 9 -1.23 -53.49 -19.59
C LYS A 9 -1.07 -52.11 -20.20
N THR A 10 -2.18 -51.46 -20.53
CA THR A 10 -2.20 -50.04 -20.89
C THR A 10 -2.04 -49.18 -19.64
N LEU A 11 -0.87 -48.60 -19.49
CA LEU A 11 -0.58 -47.62 -18.43
C LEU A 11 -1.16 -46.27 -18.89
N ALA A 12 -2.33 -45.89 -18.35
CA ALA A 12 -2.90 -44.55 -18.57
C ALA A 12 -2.09 -43.58 -17.73
N ALA A 13 -1.21 -42.82 -18.36
CA ALA A 13 -0.54 -41.70 -17.73
C ALA A 13 -1.53 -40.54 -17.59
N LEU A 14 -2.04 -40.33 -16.39
CA LEU A 14 -2.83 -39.15 -16.04
C LEU A 14 -1.86 -37.95 -15.97
N THR A 15 -1.73 -37.19 -17.04
CA THR A 15 -1.04 -35.91 -17.00
C THR A 15 -1.93 -34.89 -16.29
N LEU A 16 -1.65 -34.67 -15.00
CA LEU A 16 -2.25 -33.62 -14.20
C LEU A 16 -1.66 -32.28 -14.69
N SER A 17 -2.31 -31.65 -15.67
CA SER A 17 -2.00 -30.27 -16.07
C SER A 17 -2.42 -29.38 -14.91
N ALA A 18 -1.48 -29.06 -14.03
CA ALA A 18 -1.63 -27.96 -13.08
C ALA A 18 -1.68 -26.65 -13.89
N ALA A 19 -2.88 -26.20 -14.23
CA ALA A 19 -3.09 -24.83 -14.65
C ALA A 19 -2.69 -23.93 -13.46
N ALA A 20 -1.45 -23.46 -13.48
CA ALA A 20 -1.04 -22.36 -12.64
C ALA A 20 -1.88 -21.15 -13.06
N LEU A 21 -3.02 -20.95 -12.38
CA LEU A 21 -3.71 -19.69 -12.38
C LEU A 21 -2.69 -18.69 -11.85
N GLY A 22 -2.05 -17.96 -12.73
CA GLY A 22 -1.19 -16.85 -12.38
C GLY A 22 -2.04 -15.85 -11.60
N ALA A 23 -2.04 -15.94 -10.27
CA ALA A 23 -2.51 -14.86 -9.45
C ALA A 23 -1.63 -13.67 -9.81
N SER A 24 -2.19 -12.71 -10.57
CA SER A 24 -1.55 -11.44 -10.77
C SER A 24 -1.27 -10.88 -9.37
N ALA A 25 -0.01 -10.82 -8.98
CA ALA A 25 0.36 -10.22 -7.71
C ALA A 25 -0.11 -8.76 -7.79
N GLN A 26 -0.96 -8.36 -6.82
CA GLN A 26 -1.39 -6.96 -6.72
C GLN A 26 -0.15 -6.08 -6.55
N ASP A 27 -0.05 -5.03 -7.35
CA ASP A 27 1.06 -4.10 -7.25
C ASP A 27 1.04 -3.42 -5.88
N ALA A 28 2.12 -3.61 -5.13
CA ALA A 28 2.33 -2.94 -3.86
C ALA A 28 3.13 -1.66 -4.10
N VAL A 29 2.64 -0.55 -3.59
CA VAL A 29 3.25 0.77 -3.80
C VAL A 29 3.33 1.53 -2.49
N VAL A 30 4.48 2.14 -2.23
CA VAL A 30 4.65 3.06 -1.11
C VAL A 30 4.90 4.50 -1.61
N TYR A 31 4.03 5.40 -1.19
CA TYR A 31 4.21 6.84 -1.35
C TYR A 31 4.87 7.40 -0.10
N HIS A 32 5.95 8.16 -0.28
CA HIS A 32 6.71 8.75 0.82
C HIS A 32 6.49 10.25 0.89
N ILE A 33 5.89 10.74 1.96
CA ILE A 33 5.64 12.18 2.20
C ILE A 33 6.38 12.59 3.49
N ASN A 34 7.35 13.48 3.37
CA ASN A 34 8.10 14.02 4.51
C ASN A 34 7.96 15.54 4.66
N ASP A 35 7.21 16.18 3.77
CA ASP A 35 6.86 17.59 3.85
C ASP A 35 5.44 17.83 3.29
N THR A 36 4.54 18.29 4.15
CA THR A 36 3.14 18.51 3.80
C THR A 36 2.97 19.63 2.76
N ALA A 37 3.70 20.72 2.93
CA ALA A 37 3.52 21.92 2.10
C ALA A 37 3.81 21.67 0.61
N SER A 38 4.87 20.94 0.33
CA SER A 38 5.32 20.67 -1.05
C SER A 38 4.80 19.34 -1.63
N GLN A 39 4.44 18.36 -0.80
CA GLN A 39 4.20 16.99 -1.28
C GLN A 39 2.79 16.46 -1.05
N ALA A 40 2.06 16.89 0.00
CA ALA A 40 0.82 16.25 0.37
C ALA A 40 -0.25 16.34 -0.72
N LEU A 41 -0.50 17.54 -1.25
CA LEU A 41 -1.52 17.74 -2.28
C LEU A 41 -1.19 16.98 -3.57
N ALA A 42 0.06 17.02 -4.02
CA ALA A 42 0.53 16.28 -5.18
C ALA A 42 0.46 14.77 -4.94
N GLY A 43 0.89 14.31 -3.77
CA GLY A 43 0.88 12.89 -3.39
C GLY A 43 -0.53 12.32 -3.36
N LEU A 44 -1.48 12.98 -2.71
CA LEU A 44 -2.88 12.53 -2.66
C LEU A 44 -3.52 12.48 -4.06
N ARG A 45 -3.23 13.47 -4.91
CA ARG A 45 -3.67 13.45 -6.30
C ARG A 45 -3.07 12.28 -7.08
N ASN A 46 -1.77 12.00 -6.90
CA ASN A 46 -1.09 10.89 -7.56
C ASN A 46 -1.65 9.54 -7.09
N VAL A 47 -1.91 9.37 -5.79
CA VAL A 47 -2.57 8.17 -5.24
C VAL A 47 -3.95 7.97 -5.87
N ARG A 48 -4.76 9.02 -5.97
CA ARG A 48 -6.07 8.93 -6.63
C ARG A 48 -5.93 8.50 -8.10
N ASN A 49 -5.06 9.15 -8.85
CA ASN A 49 -4.83 8.84 -10.27
C ASN A 49 -4.30 7.41 -10.45
N HIS A 50 -3.45 6.95 -9.54
CA HIS A 50 -2.96 5.56 -9.53
C HIS A 50 -4.12 4.58 -9.43
N LEU A 51 -5.01 4.77 -8.47
CA LEU A 51 -6.18 3.92 -8.27
C LEU A 51 -7.23 4.01 -9.40
N GLU A 52 -7.26 5.10 -10.18
CA GLU A 52 -8.12 5.18 -11.39
C GLU A 52 -7.65 4.22 -12.48
N VAL A 53 -6.35 3.97 -12.59
CA VAL A 53 -5.75 3.09 -13.59
C VAL A 53 -5.58 1.66 -13.07
N ASP A 54 -5.15 1.52 -11.81
CA ASP A 54 -5.01 0.24 -11.12
C ASP A 54 -5.82 0.23 -9.80
N PRO A 55 -7.11 -0.08 -9.86
CA PRO A 55 -7.98 -0.09 -8.67
C PRO A 55 -7.61 -1.16 -7.63
N GLN A 56 -6.77 -2.13 -7.99
CA GLN A 56 -6.35 -3.23 -7.11
C GLN A 56 -5.00 -2.98 -6.44
N ALA A 57 -4.31 -1.89 -6.78
CA ALA A 57 -3.02 -1.54 -6.17
C ALA A 57 -3.12 -1.45 -4.64
N LYS A 58 -2.16 -2.05 -3.94
CA LYS A 58 -2.01 -1.94 -2.49
C LYS A 58 -1.14 -0.74 -2.16
N ILE A 59 -1.76 0.39 -1.87
CA ILE A 59 -1.05 1.64 -1.62
C ILE A 59 -0.91 1.91 -0.13
N THR A 60 0.32 2.18 0.30
CA THR A 60 0.63 2.70 1.64
C THR A 60 1.29 4.07 1.49
N VAL A 61 0.77 5.06 2.17
CA VAL A 61 1.37 6.40 2.30
C VAL A 61 2.10 6.45 3.63
N VAL A 62 3.44 6.52 3.60
CA VAL A 62 4.26 6.63 4.82
C VAL A 62 4.70 8.07 4.99
N THR A 63 4.45 8.62 6.19
CA THR A 63 4.74 10.02 6.52
C THR A 63 5.70 10.15 7.70
N HIS A 64 6.58 11.12 7.65
CA HIS A 64 7.44 11.54 8.77
C HIS A 64 7.81 13.01 8.67
N ALA A 65 8.54 13.53 9.65
CA ALA A 65 8.90 14.94 9.74
C ALA A 65 7.68 15.87 9.58
N PHE A 66 7.74 16.90 8.76
CA PHE A 66 6.60 17.77 8.48
C PHE A 66 5.57 17.14 7.53
N GLY A 67 5.87 15.99 6.95
CA GLY A 67 4.93 15.24 6.12
C GLY A 67 3.77 14.60 6.87
N VAL A 68 3.78 14.60 8.21
CA VAL A 68 2.66 14.09 9.01
C VAL A 68 1.52 15.11 9.14
N ASP A 69 1.77 16.39 8.90
CA ASP A 69 0.86 17.47 9.26
C ASP A 69 -0.48 17.41 8.53
N PHE A 70 -0.52 16.98 7.26
CA PHE A 70 -1.79 16.86 6.53
C PHE A 70 -2.73 15.78 7.10
N LEU A 71 -2.22 14.88 7.96
CA LEU A 71 -3.01 13.87 8.66
C LEU A 71 -3.49 14.35 10.05
N MET A 72 -3.16 15.57 10.45
CA MET A 72 -3.67 16.15 11.70
C MET A 72 -5.09 16.68 11.50
N GLU A 73 -5.87 16.66 12.59
CA GLU A 73 -7.23 17.19 12.60
C GLU A 73 -7.28 18.66 12.18
N GLY A 74 -8.26 19.00 11.35
CA GLY A 74 -8.51 20.38 10.91
C GLY A 74 -7.56 20.92 9.85
N MET A 75 -6.58 20.13 9.41
CA MET A 75 -5.62 20.60 8.38
C MET A 75 -6.27 20.75 7.01
N LYS A 76 -5.92 21.84 6.34
CA LYS A 76 -6.42 22.19 5.00
C LYS A 76 -5.28 22.44 4.04
N ASP A 77 -5.58 22.27 2.75
CA ASP A 77 -4.67 22.63 1.70
C ASP A 77 -4.66 24.16 1.46
N ARG A 78 -3.80 24.62 0.55
CA ARG A 78 -3.69 26.04 0.18
C ARG A 78 -4.96 26.64 -0.44
N ASN A 79 -5.94 25.81 -0.81
CA ASN A 79 -7.23 26.22 -1.38
C ASN A 79 -8.35 26.06 -0.34
N GLU A 80 -8.01 25.98 0.94
CA GLU A 80 -8.94 25.78 2.08
C GLU A 80 -9.74 24.47 2.05
N ASN A 81 -9.36 23.49 1.21
CA ASN A 81 -9.99 22.17 1.21
C ASN A 81 -9.42 21.28 2.33
N SER A 82 -10.30 20.56 3.01
CA SER A 82 -9.91 19.64 4.08
C SER A 82 -9.10 18.46 3.53
N PHE A 83 -7.90 18.24 4.08
CA PHE A 83 -7.14 17.01 3.82
C PHE A 83 -7.86 15.77 4.32
N ALA A 84 -8.53 15.84 5.47
CA ALA A 84 -9.27 14.72 6.06
C ALA A 84 -10.31 14.15 5.08
N ALA A 85 -11.05 14.98 4.37
CA ALA A 85 -12.03 14.53 3.38
C ALA A 85 -11.40 13.72 2.25
N THR A 86 -10.26 14.18 1.72
CA THR A 86 -9.52 13.48 0.66
C THR A 86 -8.92 12.18 1.18
N VAL A 87 -8.31 12.21 2.37
CA VAL A 87 -7.71 11.03 3.01
C VAL A 87 -8.77 9.96 3.27
N SER A 88 -9.93 10.34 3.84
CA SER A 88 -11.04 9.43 4.11
C SER A 88 -11.56 8.76 2.83
N ALA A 89 -11.72 9.53 1.74
CA ALA A 89 -12.12 9.00 0.46
C ALA A 89 -11.12 7.98 -0.12
N LEU A 90 -9.81 8.20 0.05
CA LEU A 90 -8.76 7.27 -0.38
C LEU A 90 -8.66 6.06 0.55
N ALA A 91 -8.79 6.25 1.86
CA ALA A 91 -8.79 5.17 2.84
C ALA A 91 -9.96 4.20 2.60
N SER A 92 -11.15 4.70 2.22
CA SER A 92 -12.30 3.86 1.84
C SER A 92 -12.03 3.00 0.58
N ARG A 93 -11.03 3.37 -0.21
CA ARG A 93 -10.53 2.59 -1.37
C ARG A 93 -9.35 1.66 -1.00
N GLY A 94 -9.04 1.52 0.29
CA GLY A 94 -8.01 0.61 0.80
C GLY A 94 -6.61 1.21 0.95
N VAL A 95 -6.44 2.52 0.75
CA VAL A 95 -5.16 3.20 0.99
C VAL A 95 -4.88 3.26 2.50
N LYS A 96 -3.66 2.90 2.89
CA LYS A 96 -3.19 3.03 4.28
C LYS A 96 -2.36 4.31 4.43
N PHE A 97 -2.59 5.04 5.51
CA PHE A 97 -1.84 6.24 5.86
C PHE A 97 -1.10 6.00 7.18
N GLU A 98 0.21 6.00 7.15
CA GLU A 98 1.05 5.65 8.30
C GLU A 98 1.89 6.84 8.75
N VAL A 99 1.78 7.19 10.04
CA VAL A 99 2.49 8.27 10.72
C VAL A 99 3.65 7.72 11.53
N CYS A 100 4.83 8.33 11.40
CA CYS A 100 6.05 7.96 12.13
C CYS A 100 5.97 8.37 13.61
N GLU A 101 6.02 7.41 14.54
CA GLU A 101 6.01 7.68 15.99
C GLU A 101 7.27 8.41 16.48
N ILE A 102 8.43 8.22 15.83
CA ILE A 102 9.64 9.02 16.13
C ILE A 102 9.37 10.50 15.85
N THR A 103 8.64 10.82 14.78
CA THR A 103 8.23 12.20 14.48
C THR A 103 7.35 12.76 15.59
N LEU A 104 6.36 12.00 16.06
CA LEU A 104 5.50 12.42 17.16
C LEU A 104 6.32 12.77 18.39
N LYS A 105 7.24 11.88 18.78
CA LYS A 105 8.13 12.09 19.92
C LYS A 105 8.98 13.36 19.76
N ASN A 106 9.62 13.53 18.62
CA ASN A 106 10.54 14.64 18.38
C ASN A 106 9.84 16.00 18.32
N ARG A 107 8.57 16.01 17.88
CA ARG A 107 7.75 17.23 17.75
C ARG A 107 6.75 17.40 18.89
N ASN A 108 6.79 16.52 19.89
CA ASN A 108 5.86 16.51 21.02
C ASN A 108 4.39 16.49 20.57
N LEU A 109 4.09 15.69 19.53
CA LEU A 109 2.75 15.46 19.01
C LEU A 109 2.11 14.23 19.67
N LYS A 110 0.79 14.24 19.81
CA LYS A 110 0.00 13.13 20.38
C LYS A 110 -0.84 12.48 19.28
N LYS A 111 -1.11 11.18 19.41
CA LYS A 111 -1.92 10.41 18.43
C LYS A 111 -3.33 10.98 18.29
N GLU A 112 -3.90 11.49 19.36
CA GLU A 112 -5.25 12.08 19.41
C GLU A 112 -5.40 13.36 18.59
N GLN A 113 -4.28 13.93 18.10
CA GLN A 113 -4.30 15.10 17.22
C GLN A 113 -4.45 14.73 15.73
N PHE A 114 -4.49 13.44 15.43
CA PHE A 114 -4.57 12.93 14.06
C PHE A 114 -5.97 12.40 13.74
N ILE A 115 -6.32 12.47 12.45
CA ILE A 115 -7.58 11.91 11.95
C ILE A 115 -7.62 10.39 12.16
N GLN A 116 -8.81 9.81 12.22
CA GLN A 116 -8.98 8.38 12.54
C GLN A 116 -8.40 7.44 11.49
N GLU A 117 -8.22 7.90 10.25
CA GLU A 117 -7.60 7.14 9.17
C GLU A 117 -6.08 7.01 9.29
N ALA A 118 -5.46 7.73 10.21
CA ALA A 118 -4.02 7.67 10.44
C ALA A 118 -3.65 6.45 11.29
N ASP A 119 -2.91 5.52 10.71
CA ASP A 119 -2.21 4.47 11.42
C ASP A 119 -0.84 4.97 11.90
N PHE A 120 -0.22 4.26 12.84
CA PHE A 120 1.07 4.65 13.40
C PHE A 120 2.10 3.55 13.21
N THR A 121 3.30 3.95 12.80
CA THR A 121 4.44 3.04 12.64
C THR A 121 5.62 3.51 13.52
N PRO A 122 6.36 2.62 14.18
CA PRO A 122 7.46 3.02 15.08
C PRO A 122 8.49 3.93 14.41
N SER A 123 8.80 3.70 13.14
CA SER A 123 9.72 4.53 12.35
C SER A 123 9.31 4.55 10.88
N GLY A 124 9.02 5.73 10.35
CA GLY A 124 8.66 5.90 8.94
C GLY A 124 9.78 5.43 8.01
N VAL A 125 11.03 5.76 8.29
CA VAL A 125 12.18 5.36 7.45
C VAL A 125 12.38 3.83 7.46
N VAL A 126 12.28 3.19 8.61
CA VAL A 126 12.35 1.73 8.71
C VAL A 126 11.17 1.08 7.98
N ARG A 127 9.98 1.68 8.09
CA ARG A 127 8.79 1.20 7.39
C ARG A 127 8.95 1.25 5.88
N LEU A 128 9.46 2.36 5.34
CA LEU A 128 9.80 2.51 3.92
C LEU A 128 10.74 1.41 3.45
N ALA A 129 11.83 1.18 4.18
CA ALA A 129 12.80 0.13 3.84
C ALA A 129 12.16 -1.28 3.84
N LYS A 130 11.32 -1.57 4.84
CA LYS A 130 10.61 -2.86 4.92
C LYS A 130 9.62 -3.07 3.79
N LEU A 131 8.85 -2.04 3.41
CA LEU A 131 7.91 -2.13 2.29
C LEU A 131 8.63 -2.36 0.97
N GLN A 132 9.73 -1.64 0.71
CA GLN A 132 10.54 -1.82 -0.49
C GLN A 132 11.19 -3.22 -0.53
N LYS A 133 11.71 -3.71 0.60
CA LYS A 133 12.24 -5.07 0.70
C LYS A 133 11.16 -6.13 0.42
N ALA A 134 9.92 -5.87 0.76
CA ALA A 134 8.78 -6.73 0.47
C ALA A 134 8.26 -6.59 -0.98
N GLY A 135 8.92 -5.79 -1.82
CA GLY A 135 8.60 -5.64 -3.24
C GLY A 135 7.75 -4.42 -3.60
N ALA A 136 7.46 -3.53 -2.64
CA ALA A 136 6.70 -2.33 -2.96
C ALA A 136 7.52 -1.34 -3.81
N ALA A 137 6.91 -0.85 -4.89
CA ALA A 137 7.46 0.26 -5.66
C ALA A 137 7.47 1.54 -4.82
N TYR A 138 8.55 2.30 -4.87
CA TYR A 138 8.69 3.55 -4.11
C TYR A 138 8.39 4.76 -4.98
N ILE A 139 7.50 5.63 -4.50
CA ILE A 139 7.15 6.89 -5.16
C ILE A 139 7.34 8.06 -4.18
N LYS A 140 8.09 9.05 -4.63
CA LYS A 140 8.27 10.33 -3.96
C LYS A 140 7.54 11.41 -4.75
N PRO A 141 6.44 11.99 -4.24
CA PRO A 141 5.70 13.04 -4.94
C PRO A 141 6.44 14.39 -4.91
#